data_e893701d5d2b1d4a6fd39dd580bc59a0
#
_entry.id   e893701d5d2b1d4a6fd39dd580bc59a0
#
_cell.length_a   1.000
_cell.length_b   1.000
_cell.length_c   1.000
_cell.angle_alpha   90.00
_cell.angle_beta   90.00
_cell.angle_gamma   90.00
#
_symmetry.space_group_name_H-M   'P 1'
#
loop_
_entity.id
_entity.type
_entity.pdbx_description
1 polymer ?
#
loop_
_entity_poly.entity_id
_entity_poly.type
_entity_poly.pdbx_seq_one_letter_code
_entity_poly.pdbx_strand_id
1 'polypeptide(L)'
;NRLGTLAQSDSSGNLIIFRTNIGDSRTAGLEMFLQGDISVSRNCMLSLFTSTSFMDAKYHNATLRSGNANVRIDGNRVESVPAWISRNGLTFTYADYSLSLLYSYTSDSYADALNAELPSSTGATGLVPSYQLVDLNLSFKISNSIKLQINANNLLDAHYFTKRPQFYPGPGIWPSDGRTFSGTISIKI
;
A
#
# COMPACT_ATOMS: atom_id res chain seq x y z
N ASN A 1 0.38 20.79 13.09
CA ASN A 1 -1.07 20.65 13.32
C ASN A 1 -1.64 19.52 12.48
N ARG A 2 -2.33 18.58 13.11
CA ARG A 2 -3.03 17.46 12.46
C ARG A 2 -4.52 17.64 12.57
N LEU A 3 -5.22 17.47 11.43
CA LEU A 3 -6.67 17.48 11.39
C LEU A 3 -7.22 16.07 11.54
N GLY A 4 -8.09 15.85 12.51
CA GLY A 4 -8.90 14.65 12.65
C GLY A 4 -10.31 14.89 12.12
N THR A 5 -10.94 13.85 11.63
CA THR A 5 -12.34 13.87 11.21
C THR A 5 -13.18 13.31 12.33
N LEU A 6 -14.20 14.06 12.73
CA LEU A 6 -15.18 13.68 13.75
C LEU A 6 -16.55 13.57 13.12
N ALA A 7 -17.31 12.56 13.54
CA ALA A 7 -18.71 12.41 13.22
C ALA A 7 -19.53 12.59 14.49
N GLN A 8 -20.53 13.43 14.46
CA GLN A 8 -21.44 13.69 15.58
C GLN A 8 -22.87 13.78 15.06
N SER A 9 -23.83 13.19 15.77
CA SER A 9 -25.24 13.40 15.45
C SER A 9 -25.72 14.71 16.07
N ASP A 10 -26.49 15.48 15.30
CA ASP A 10 -27.19 16.64 15.81
C ASP A 10 -28.42 16.23 16.64
N SER A 11 -29.11 17.19 17.21
CA SER A 11 -30.34 16.97 18.01
C SER A 11 -31.50 16.36 17.19
N SER A 12 -31.41 16.39 15.87
CA SER A 12 -32.39 15.83 14.91
C SER A 12 -31.97 14.44 14.42
N GLY A 13 -30.83 13.90 14.87
CA GLY A 13 -30.30 12.61 14.47
C GLY A 13 -29.50 12.61 13.17
N ASN A 14 -29.27 13.79 12.55
CA ASN A 14 -28.45 13.87 11.33
C ASN A 14 -26.98 13.74 11.68
N LEU A 15 -26.24 12.97 10.86
CA LEU A 15 -24.81 12.83 11.00
C LEU A 15 -24.08 14.06 10.44
N ILE A 16 -23.38 14.79 11.30
CA ILE A 16 -22.53 15.92 10.93
C ILE A 16 -21.08 15.45 10.99
N ILE A 17 -20.37 15.62 9.87
CA ILE A 17 -18.95 15.30 9.75
C ILE A 17 -18.18 16.61 9.69
N PHE A 18 -17.26 16.81 10.61
CA PHE A 18 -16.41 18.00 10.63
C PHE A 18 -14.95 17.65 10.92
N ARG A 19 -14.06 18.55 10.48
CA ARG A 19 -12.64 18.44 10.74
C ARG A 19 -12.24 19.37 11.88
N THR A 20 -11.45 18.85 12.79
CA THR A 20 -10.92 19.63 13.92
C THR A 20 -9.43 19.37 14.08
N ASN A 21 -8.73 20.30 14.69
CA ASN A 21 -7.34 20.09 15.09
C ASN A 21 -7.30 19.15 16.30
N ILE A 22 -6.61 18.03 16.15
CA ILE A 22 -6.45 17.02 17.21
C ILE A 22 -5.06 17.04 17.85
N GLY A 23 -4.16 17.89 17.38
CA GLY A 23 -2.79 18.02 17.88
C GLY A 23 -1.73 17.97 16.77
N ASP A 24 -0.58 17.47 17.09
CA ASP A 24 0.56 17.35 16.18
C ASP A 24 0.89 15.89 15.87
N SER A 25 1.66 15.67 14.83
CA SER A 25 2.29 14.39 14.55
C SER A 25 3.75 14.61 14.12
N ARG A 26 4.58 13.63 14.45
CA ARG A 26 5.97 13.57 14.01
C ARG A 26 6.15 12.33 13.17
N THR A 27 6.78 12.50 12.00
CA THR A 27 7.18 11.39 11.12
C THR A 27 8.68 11.46 10.92
N ALA A 28 9.38 10.36 11.16
CA ALA A 28 10.77 10.17 10.84
C ALA A 28 10.96 8.84 10.14
N GLY A 29 11.92 8.74 9.23
CA GLY A 29 12.11 7.51 8.48
C GLY A 29 13.36 7.48 7.66
N LEU A 30 13.57 6.35 7.00
CA LEU A 30 14.65 6.10 6.06
C LEU A 30 14.06 5.53 4.77
N GLU A 31 14.45 6.11 3.65
CA GLU A 31 14.15 5.59 2.33
C GLU A 31 15.43 5.18 1.63
N MET A 32 15.43 4.01 1.01
CA MET A 32 16.58 3.45 0.31
C MET A 32 16.15 2.93 -1.05
N PHE A 33 16.94 3.23 -2.06
CA PHE A 33 16.84 2.64 -3.38
C PHE A 33 18.21 2.15 -3.83
N LEU A 34 18.29 0.88 -4.22
CA LEU A 34 19.48 0.27 -4.81
C LEU A 34 19.08 -0.43 -6.10
N GLN A 35 19.91 -0.28 -7.11
CA GLN A 35 19.78 -0.97 -8.39
C GLN A 35 21.14 -1.43 -8.88
N GLY A 36 21.18 -2.60 -9.50
CA GLY A 36 22.40 -3.13 -10.11
C GLY A 36 22.08 -4.03 -11.29
N ASP A 37 22.94 -3.97 -12.30
CA ASP A 37 22.88 -4.79 -13.51
C ASP A 37 24.15 -5.63 -13.62
N ILE A 38 23.99 -6.92 -13.86
CA ILE A 38 25.08 -7.89 -14.00
C ILE A 38 25.00 -8.52 -15.39
N SER A 39 26.00 -8.27 -16.23
CA SER A 39 26.15 -8.96 -17.51
C SER A 39 26.76 -10.35 -17.29
N VAL A 40 25.93 -11.39 -17.36
CA VAL A 40 26.37 -12.79 -17.21
C VAL A 40 27.08 -13.28 -18.47
N SER A 41 26.61 -12.85 -19.64
CA SER A 41 27.25 -13.09 -20.94
C SER A 41 26.86 -12.00 -21.93
N ARG A 42 27.36 -12.08 -23.19
CA ARG A 42 27.02 -11.09 -24.25
C ARG A 42 25.51 -10.93 -24.48
N ASN A 43 24.73 -11.99 -24.25
CA ASN A 43 23.29 -11.98 -24.53
C ASN A 43 22.46 -12.18 -23.25
N CYS A 44 23.10 -12.22 -22.06
CA CYS A 44 22.43 -12.50 -20.80
C CYS A 44 22.72 -11.42 -19.76
N MET A 45 21.66 -10.80 -19.25
CA MET A 45 21.73 -9.74 -18.23
C MET A 45 20.76 -10.06 -17.09
N LEU A 46 21.23 -9.81 -15.88
CA LEU A 46 20.44 -9.88 -14.64
C LEU A 46 20.39 -8.49 -14.05
N SER A 47 19.18 -7.96 -13.89
CA SER A 47 18.92 -6.66 -13.27
C SER A 47 18.20 -6.87 -11.94
N LEU A 48 18.66 -6.20 -10.89
CA LEU A 48 18.11 -6.27 -9.55
C LEU A 48 17.80 -4.85 -9.07
N PHE A 49 16.68 -4.66 -8.41
CA PHE A 49 16.46 -3.45 -7.62
C PHE A 49 15.76 -3.74 -6.30
N THR A 50 15.99 -2.88 -5.33
CA THR A 50 15.21 -2.80 -4.10
C THR A 50 14.89 -1.35 -3.80
N SER A 51 13.64 -1.10 -3.42
CA SER A 51 13.14 0.19 -2.93
C SER A 51 12.44 -0.07 -1.61
N THR A 52 12.97 0.47 -0.54
CA THR A 52 12.50 0.19 0.83
C THR A 52 12.37 1.48 1.61
N SER A 53 11.24 1.63 2.30
CA SER A 53 10.94 2.77 3.17
C SER A 53 10.56 2.25 4.56
N PHE A 54 11.20 2.81 5.58
CA PHE A 54 10.85 2.64 7.00
C PHE A 54 10.39 3.97 7.56
N MET A 55 9.22 3.98 8.19
CA MET A 55 8.60 5.19 8.74
C MET A 55 8.13 4.96 10.17
N ASP A 56 8.52 5.85 11.09
CA ASP A 56 7.93 5.98 12.42
C ASP A 56 7.12 7.28 12.46
N ALA A 57 5.81 7.15 12.34
CA ALA A 57 4.86 8.24 12.35
C ALA A 57 3.97 8.14 13.59
N LYS A 58 4.09 9.08 14.53
CA LYS A 58 3.37 9.08 15.80
C LYS A 58 2.72 10.42 16.09
N TYR A 59 1.61 10.35 16.79
CA TYR A 59 0.95 11.52 17.35
C TYR A 59 1.76 12.11 18.51
N HIS A 60 1.74 13.43 18.61
CA HIS A 60 2.42 14.20 19.64
C HIS A 60 1.52 15.35 20.11
N ASN A 61 1.42 15.55 21.43
CA ASN A 61 0.51 16.55 22.03
C ASN A 61 -0.90 16.47 21.43
N ALA A 62 -1.41 15.26 21.29
CA ALA A 62 -2.64 15.02 20.54
C ALA A 62 -3.73 14.42 21.43
N THR A 63 -4.94 14.92 21.23
CA THR A 63 -6.14 14.49 21.93
C THR A 63 -7.28 14.36 20.94
N LEU A 64 -7.95 13.24 20.96
CA LEU A 64 -9.09 12.93 20.10
C LEU A 64 -10.36 12.81 20.95
N ARG A 65 -11.45 13.38 20.49
CA ARG A 65 -12.76 13.14 21.08
C ARG A 65 -13.29 11.77 20.62
N SER A 66 -13.57 10.90 21.59
CA SER A 66 -14.18 9.60 21.35
C SER A 66 -15.45 9.50 22.20
N GLY A 67 -16.62 9.52 21.55
CA GLY A 67 -17.89 9.68 22.23
C GLY A 67 -17.95 10.98 23.04
N ASN A 68 -18.20 10.86 24.35
CA ASN A 68 -18.29 12.01 25.27
C ASN A 68 -16.97 12.32 26.00
N ALA A 69 -15.89 11.60 25.73
CA ALA A 69 -14.60 11.76 26.41
C ALA A 69 -13.51 12.26 25.44
N ASN A 70 -12.59 13.04 25.98
CA ASN A 70 -11.34 13.37 25.30
C ASN A 70 -10.30 12.30 25.66
N VAL A 71 -9.80 11.60 24.66
CA VAL A 71 -8.80 10.54 24.80
C VAL A 71 -7.46 11.06 24.32
N ARG A 72 -6.43 10.97 25.15
CA ARG A 72 -5.07 11.29 24.76
C ARG A 72 -4.52 10.19 23.86
N ILE A 73 -3.98 10.59 22.70
CA ILE A 73 -3.47 9.67 21.69
C ILE A 73 -1.95 9.86 21.43
N ASP A 74 -1.24 10.51 22.36
CA ASP A 74 0.21 10.66 22.28
C ASP A 74 0.90 9.30 22.20
N GLY A 75 1.84 9.19 21.24
CA GLY A 75 2.58 7.96 21.01
C GLY A 75 1.85 6.96 20.14
N ASN A 76 0.55 7.11 19.88
CA ASN A 76 -0.16 6.29 18.90
C ASN A 76 0.41 6.49 17.51
N ARG A 77 0.43 5.41 16.73
CA ARG A 77 0.81 5.47 15.30
C ARG A 77 -0.23 6.28 14.52
N VAL A 78 0.25 7.08 13.58
CA VAL A 78 -0.63 7.80 12.65
C VAL A 78 -1.35 6.79 11.76
N GLU A 79 -2.64 6.97 11.60
CA GLU A 79 -3.49 6.08 10.80
C GLU A 79 -3.07 6.04 9.32
N SER A 80 -3.24 4.89 8.69
CA SER A 80 -2.92 4.62 7.28
C SER A 80 -1.45 4.85 6.91
N VAL A 81 -0.55 4.74 7.88
CA VAL A 81 0.91 4.82 7.68
C VAL A 81 1.55 3.48 8.04
N PRO A 82 1.82 2.61 7.05
CA PRO A 82 2.61 1.41 7.28
C PRO A 82 4.03 1.77 7.73
N ALA A 83 4.57 1.04 8.71
CA ALA A 83 5.94 1.28 9.18
C ALA A 83 7.00 0.80 8.19
N TRP A 84 6.65 -0.15 7.35
CA TRP A 84 7.57 -0.71 6.35
C TRP A 84 6.86 -0.96 5.04
N ILE A 85 7.43 -0.44 3.95
CA ILE A 85 7.04 -0.71 2.57
C ILE A 85 8.31 -1.11 1.81
N SER A 86 8.26 -2.23 1.08
CA SER A 86 9.39 -2.70 0.28
C SER A 86 8.91 -3.19 -1.08
N ARG A 87 9.68 -2.86 -2.12
CA ARG A 87 9.49 -3.36 -3.48
C ARG A 87 10.83 -3.83 -4.02
N ASN A 88 10.87 -5.09 -4.47
CA ASN A 88 12.08 -5.73 -4.92
C ASN A 88 11.83 -6.35 -6.29
N GLY A 89 12.67 -6.06 -7.25
CA GLY A 89 12.54 -6.57 -8.60
C GLY A 89 13.76 -7.34 -9.04
N LEU A 90 13.51 -8.45 -9.75
CA LEU A 90 14.51 -9.25 -10.44
C LEU A 90 14.10 -9.36 -11.90
N THR A 91 14.95 -8.94 -12.82
CA THR A 91 14.74 -9.09 -14.26
C THR A 91 15.89 -9.89 -14.86
N PHE A 92 15.55 -10.99 -15.49
CA PHE A 92 16.45 -11.81 -16.28
C PHE A 92 16.15 -11.54 -17.77
N THR A 93 17.17 -11.12 -18.51
CA THR A 93 17.08 -10.91 -19.95
C THR A 93 18.06 -11.81 -20.66
N TYR A 94 17.56 -12.57 -21.63
CA TYR A 94 18.38 -13.41 -22.51
C TYR A 94 17.95 -13.23 -23.97
N ALA A 95 18.83 -12.66 -24.77
CA ALA A 95 18.57 -12.31 -26.18
C ALA A 95 17.24 -11.53 -26.32
N ASP A 96 16.24 -12.11 -26.95
CA ASP A 96 14.92 -11.51 -27.21
C ASP A 96 13.88 -11.79 -26.11
N TYR A 97 14.27 -12.44 -25.03
CA TYR A 97 13.40 -12.84 -23.92
C TYR A 97 13.71 -12.04 -22.68
N SER A 98 12.68 -11.63 -21.94
CA SER A 98 12.84 -11.02 -20.63
C SER A 98 11.78 -11.56 -19.68
N LEU A 99 12.23 -11.94 -18.49
CA LEU A 99 11.41 -12.39 -17.38
C LEU A 99 11.64 -11.45 -16.20
N SER A 100 10.59 -10.81 -15.72
CA SER A 100 10.67 -9.94 -14.53
C SER A 100 9.76 -10.47 -13.42
N LEU A 101 10.30 -10.55 -12.22
CA LEU A 101 9.60 -10.86 -10.99
C LEU A 101 9.64 -9.63 -10.09
N LEU A 102 8.48 -9.19 -9.61
CA LEU A 102 8.36 -8.13 -8.63
C LEU A 102 7.76 -8.69 -7.35
N TYR A 103 8.44 -8.49 -6.23
CA TYR A 103 7.93 -8.77 -4.89
C TYR A 103 7.67 -7.46 -4.17
N SER A 104 6.47 -7.31 -3.62
CA SER A 104 6.05 -6.14 -2.85
C SER A 104 5.57 -6.57 -1.46
N TYR A 105 6.00 -5.85 -0.44
CA TYR A 105 5.56 -6.02 0.94
C TYR A 105 5.11 -4.69 1.52
N THR A 106 4.00 -4.70 2.24
CA THR A 106 3.50 -3.57 3.03
C THR A 106 3.14 -4.08 4.41
N SER A 107 3.69 -3.47 5.46
CA SER A 107 3.37 -3.83 6.84
C SER A 107 1.96 -3.39 7.20
N ASP A 108 1.49 -3.88 8.33
CA ASP A 108 0.23 -3.46 8.94
C ASP A 108 0.18 -1.94 9.21
N SER A 109 -1.04 -1.43 9.27
CA SER A 109 -1.31 -0.05 9.68
C SER A 109 -2.65 0.04 10.41
N TYR A 110 -2.83 1.04 11.24
CA TYR A 110 -4.10 1.30 11.89
C TYR A 110 -5.03 2.12 11.00
N ALA A 111 -6.32 1.82 11.07
CA ALA A 111 -7.31 2.58 10.30
C ALA A 111 -7.76 3.87 11.02
N ASP A 112 -7.47 3.98 12.33
CA ASP A 112 -7.91 5.09 13.17
C ASP A 112 -6.80 5.55 14.14
N ALA A 113 -6.93 6.77 14.63
CA ALA A 113 -5.95 7.40 15.50
C ALA A 113 -5.93 6.81 16.94
N LEU A 114 -6.95 6.05 17.33
CA LEU A 114 -6.96 5.33 18.62
C LEU A 114 -6.12 4.05 18.58
N ASN A 115 -5.67 3.65 17.39
CA ASN A 115 -4.95 2.40 17.13
C ASN A 115 -5.74 1.17 17.57
N ALA A 116 -7.02 1.13 17.27
CA ALA A 116 -7.84 -0.04 17.49
C ALA A 116 -7.29 -1.25 16.69
N GLU A 117 -7.12 -2.39 17.36
CA GLU A 117 -6.67 -3.63 16.69
C GLU A 117 -7.86 -4.40 16.13
N LEU A 118 -8.92 -4.50 16.91
CA LEU A 118 -10.12 -5.23 16.53
C LEU A 118 -11.01 -4.37 15.63
N PRO A 119 -11.61 -4.96 14.60
CA PRO A 119 -12.54 -4.24 13.74
C PRO A 119 -13.83 -3.89 14.50
N SER A 120 -14.36 -2.69 14.25
CA SER A 120 -15.71 -2.33 14.66
C SER A 120 -16.76 -3.17 13.92
N SER A 121 -17.99 -3.17 14.40
CA SER A 121 -19.13 -3.87 13.76
C SER A 121 -19.34 -3.42 12.30
N THR A 122 -18.99 -2.19 11.97
CA THR A 122 -19.05 -1.65 10.60
C THR A 122 -17.78 -1.91 9.79
N GLY A 123 -16.71 -2.41 10.41
CA GLY A 123 -15.40 -2.59 9.76
C GLY A 123 -14.60 -1.30 9.53
N ALA A 124 -15.08 -0.14 9.99
CA ALA A 124 -14.46 1.18 9.74
C ALA A 124 -13.19 1.45 10.55
N THR A 125 -13.02 0.77 11.67
CA THR A 125 -11.82 0.83 12.54
C THR A 125 -11.15 -0.54 12.61
N GLY A 126 -9.98 -0.60 13.22
CA GLY A 126 -9.21 -1.82 13.37
C GLY A 126 -7.96 -1.84 12.49
N LEU A 127 -7.18 -2.89 12.65
CA LEU A 127 -5.94 -3.08 11.91
C LEU A 127 -6.21 -3.34 10.41
N VAL A 128 -5.43 -2.74 9.55
CA VAL A 128 -5.22 -3.15 8.17
C VAL A 128 -4.03 -4.11 8.17
N PRO A 129 -4.24 -5.42 7.92
CA PRO A 129 -3.16 -6.40 8.00
C PRO A 129 -2.05 -6.14 6.98
N SER A 130 -0.85 -6.60 7.28
CA SER A 130 0.24 -6.64 6.31
C SER A 130 -0.11 -7.54 5.13
N TYR A 131 0.43 -7.24 3.96
CA TYR A 131 0.26 -8.05 2.78
C TYR A 131 1.53 -8.08 1.93
N GLN A 132 1.62 -9.12 1.10
CA GLN A 132 2.72 -9.33 0.17
C GLN A 132 2.18 -9.78 -1.17
N LEU A 133 2.78 -9.28 -2.25
CA LEU A 133 2.37 -9.57 -3.61
C LEU A 133 3.57 -10.00 -4.43
N VAL A 134 3.30 -10.89 -5.38
CA VAL A 134 4.28 -11.32 -6.39
C VAL A 134 3.65 -11.09 -7.75
N ASP A 135 4.32 -10.31 -8.58
CA ASP A 135 3.92 -10.06 -9.97
C ASP A 135 4.96 -10.63 -10.93
N LEU A 136 4.51 -11.17 -12.04
CA LEU A 136 5.35 -11.75 -13.08
C LEU A 136 5.08 -11.05 -14.42
N ASN A 137 6.15 -10.68 -15.11
CA ASN A 137 6.09 -10.15 -16.47
C ASN A 137 7.01 -10.96 -17.39
N LEU A 138 6.47 -11.45 -18.50
CA LEU A 138 7.17 -12.08 -19.59
C LEU A 138 7.13 -11.19 -20.82
N SER A 139 8.24 -11.04 -21.50
CA SER A 139 8.34 -10.26 -22.74
C SER A 139 9.15 -11.03 -23.79
N PHE A 140 8.60 -11.12 -24.99
CA PHE A 140 9.20 -11.78 -26.14
C PHE A 140 9.25 -10.82 -27.32
N LYS A 141 10.42 -10.60 -27.88
CA LYS A 141 10.59 -9.94 -29.15
C LYS A 141 10.53 -10.99 -30.25
N ILE A 142 9.38 -11.14 -30.89
CA ILE A 142 9.15 -12.15 -31.95
C ILE A 142 9.89 -11.76 -33.23
N SER A 143 9.91 -10.47 -33.54
CA SER A 143 10.65 -9.87 -34.67
C SER A 143 11.01 -8.42 -34.35
N ASN A 144 11.68 -7.74 -35.28
CA ASN A 144 11.98 -6.31 -35.13
C ASN A 144 10.73 -5.42 -35.06
N SER A 145 9.60 -5.93 -35.55
CA SER A 145 8.33 -5.21 -35.59
C SER A 145 7.28 -5.75 -34.59
N ILE A 146 7.48 -6.93 -33.98
CA ILE A 146 6.47 -7.57 -33.14
C ILE A 146 7.04 -7.94 -31.78
N LYS A 147 6.38 -7.46 -30.73
CA LYS A 147 6.67 -7.79 -29.33
C LYS A 147 5.41 -8.31 -28.65
N LEU A 148 5.53 -9.42 -27.91
CA LEU A 148 4.50 -9.98 -27.04
C LEU A 148 4.88 -9.73 -25.59
N GLN A 149 3.92 -9.34 -24.75
CA GLN A 149 4.06 -9.23 -23.30
C GLN A 149 2.91 -9.97 -22.62
N ILE A 150 3.23 -10.70 -21.57
CA ILE A 150 2.27 -11.42 -20.72
C ILE A 150 2.55 -11.01 -19.28
N ASN A 151 1.50 -10.58 -18.57
CA ASN A 151 1.60 -10.18 -17.16
C ASN A 151 0.69 -11.06 -16.32
N ALA A 152 1.16 -11.43 -15.14
CA ALA A 152 0.37 -12.03 -14.08
C ALA A 152 0.59 -11.18 -12.83
N ASN A 153 -0.45 -10.45 -12.41
CA ASN A 153 -0.40 -9.66 -11.18
C ASN A 153 -1.00 -10.47 -10.04
N ASN A 154 -0.46 -10.27 -8.84
CA ASN A 154 -0.86 -11.02 -7.65
C ASN A 154 -0.83 -12.54 -7.91
N LEU A 155 0.30 -13.04 -8.40
CA LEU A 155 0.48 -14.44 -8.83
C LEU A 155 0.08 -15.46 -7.77
N LEU A 156 0.28 -15.13 -6.49
CA LEU A 156 -0.04 -16.00 -5.36
C LEU A 156 -1.51 -15.91 -4.93
N ASP A 157 -2.32 -15.07 -5.58
CA ASP A 157 -3.74 -14.85 -5.28
C ASP A 157 -4.00 -14.42 -3.83
N ALA A 158 -3.14 -13.55 -3.32
CA ALA A 158 -3.28 -13.02 -1.97
C ALA A 158 -4.59 -12.20 -1.86
N HIS A 159 -5.39 -12.53 -0.84
CA HIS A 159 -6.61 -11.77 -0.53
C HIS A 159 -6.24 -10.71 0.50
N TYR A 160 -6.36 -9.45 0.12
CA TYR A 160 -5.97 -8.32 0.97
C TYR A 160 -6.87 -7.11 0.73
N PHE A 161 -6.79 -6.17 1.65
CA PHE A 161 -7.38 -4.85 1.50
C PHE A 161 -6.37 -3.81 1.98
N THR A 162 -6.49 -2.60 1.45
CA THR A 162 -5.49 -1.54 1.69
C THR A 162 -5.99 -0.46 2.64
N LYS A 163 -7.30 -0.43 2.94
CA LYS A 163 -7.89 0.65 3.72
C LYS A 163 -9.22 0.24 4.37
N ARG A 164 -9.53 0.88 5.50
CA ARG A 164 -10.84 0.88 6.14
C ARG A 164 -11.44 2.28 6.05
N PRO A 165 -12.26 2.58 5.03
CA PRO A 165 -12.94 3.87 4.95
C PRO A 165 -13.94 4.01 6.09
N GLN A 166 -14.00 5.21 6.69
CA GLN A 166 -14.92 5.51 7.79
C GLN A 166 -16.27 6.06 7.28
N PHE A 167 -16.26 6.78 6.14
CA PHE A 167 -17.42 7.52 5.65
C PHE A 167 -17.75 7.22 4.19
N TYR A 168 -16.88 7.51 3.26
CA TYR A 168 -17.13 7.37 1.83
C TYR A 168 -16.16 6.33 1.22
N PRO A 169 -16.65 5.41 0.42
CA PRO A 169 -18.01 5.17 -0.09
C PRO A 169 -18.97 4.53 0.93
N GLY A 170 -18.55 4.35 2.15
CA GLY A 170 -19.26 3.76 3.28
C GLY A 170 -18.26 3.13 4.26
N PRO A 171 -18.68 2.85 5.49
CA PRO A 171 -17.82 2.16 6.44
C PRO A 171 -17.55 0.73 5.98
N GLY A 172 -16.33 0.22 6.20
CA GLY A 172 -15.99 -1.17 5.84
C GLY A 172 -14.54 -1.38 5.49
N ILE A 173 -14.28 -2.23 4.52
CA ILE A 173 -12.95 -2.49 3.95
C ILE A 173 -12.94 -2.13 2.47
N TRP A 174 -11.77 -1.75 1.98
CA TRP A 174 -11.50 -1.51 0.56
C TRP A 174 -10.71 -2.69 -0.01
N PRO A 175 -11.40 -3.71 -0.54
CA PRO A 175 -10.75 -4.89 -1.06
C PRO A 175 -9.92 -4.54 -2.30
N SER A 176 -8.85 -5.27 -2.49
CA SER A 176 -8.02 -5.17 -3.69
C SER A 176 -8.26 -6.36 -4.60
N ASP A 177 -7.89 -6.19 -5.88
CA ASP A 177 -8.07 -7.22 -6.88
C ASP A 177 -7.26 -8.47 -6.53
N GLY A 178 -7.85 -9.63 -6.79
CA GLY A 178 -7.17 -10.92 -6.77
C GLY A 178 -6.21 -11.05 -7.95
N ARG A 179 -5.80 -12.28 -8.23
CA ARG A 179 -4.89 -12.57 -9.36
C ARG A 179 -5.51 -12.19 -10.70
N THR A 180 -4.74 -11.47 -11.52
CA THR A 180 -5.15 -11.06 -12.86
C THR A 180 -4.08 -11.42 -13.90
N PHE A 181 -4.53 -11.69 -15.12
CA PHE A 181 -3.65 -11.93 -16.26
C PHE A 181 -3.97 -10.95 -17.38
N SER A 182 -2.93 -10.46 -18.05
CA SER A 182 -3.09 -9.62 -19.23
C SER A 182 -2.06 -9.97 -20.30
N GLY A 183 -2.41 -9.76 -21.57
CA GLY A 183 -1.53 -9.94 -22.72
C GLY A 183 -1.55 -8.71 -23.63
N THR A 184 -0.39 -8.33 -24.13
CA THR A 184 -0.23 -7.19 -25.05
C THR A 184 0.62 -7.61 -26.25
N ILE A 185 0.13 -7.33 -27.45
CA ILE A 185 0.87 -7.45 -28.70
C ILE A 185 1.15 -6.05 -29.20
N SER A 186 2.43 -5.72 -29.35
CA SER A 186 2.87 -4.44 -29.90
C SER A 186 3.40 -4.66 -31.32
N ILE A 187 2.87 -3.91 -32.29
CA ILE A 187 3.28 -3.97 -33.69
C ILE A 187 3.82 -2.59 -34.09
N LYS A 188 5.07 -2.56 -34.56
CA LYS A 188 5.70 -1.36 -35.12
C LYS A 188 5.58 -1.42 -36.64
N ILE A 189 4.89 -0.46 -37.22
CA ILE A 189 4.69 -0.25 -38.67
C ILE A 189 5.75 0.70 -39.20
#